data_cbee48545353a214ba137c49a9016312
#
_entry.id   cbee48545353a214ba137c49a9016312
#
_cell.length_a   1.000
_cell.length_b   1.000
_cell.length_c   1.000
_cell.angle_alpha   90.00
_cell.angle_beta   90.00
_cell.angle_gamma   90.00
#
_symmetry.space_group_name_H-M   'P 1'
#
loop_
_entity.id
_entity.type
_entity.pdbx_description
1 polymer ?
#
loop_
_entity_poly.entity_id
_entity_poly.type
_entity_poly.pdbx_seq_one_letter_code
_entity_poly.pdbx_strand_id
1 'polypeptide(L)'
;MHGAQIDISITAQLAEITRVADCVESFGRNQRVPSHAVNDMNVVLDEIISNIVRYGGESARAHPIEIRLGRTGDRFSAEVRDRGIPFDPVAHVIPPPRPDRQKTPGNLGILFVRALMDEVRYKRENETNVLLVAKTAAGLGTLEVPPFGIETTRPDAQSALVALRGVLVGTTHTKLREQLRTLIDSGVVNIIVDLAETARIASSGFLVLFRTRRRLDELGGRLVLCNPQPVVRTLFEISGLLGEFTFAPDRDAALQALRKPLDPLPA
;
A
#
# COMPACT_ATOMS: atom_id res chain seq x y z
N MET A 1 34.18 3.85 0.80
CA MET A 1 33.56 2.69 1.48
C MET A 1 32.59 2.05 0.48
N HIS A 2 32.83 0.80 0.09
CA HIS A 2 31.88 0.08 -0.75
C HIS A 2 30.64 -0.24 0.08
N GLY A 3 29.50 0.27 -0.35
CA GLY A 3 28.21 -0.07 0.28
C GLY A 3 27.83 -1.51 0.01
N ALA A 4 27.01 -2.10 0.90
CA ALA A 4 26.41 -3.41 0.65
C ALA A 4 25.39 -3.32 -0.49
N GLN A 5 25.37 -4.35 -1.35
CA GLN A 5 24.48 -4.38 -2.52
C GLN A 5 24.05 -5.82 -2.81
N ILE A 6 22.82 -6.00 -3.30
CA ILE A 6 22.34 -7.24 -3.92
C ILE A 6 21.57 -6.91 -5.20
N ASP A 7 21.65 -7.82 -6.17
CA ASP A 7 20.90 -7.77 -7.42
C ASP A 7 19.82 -8.87 -7.42
N ILE A 8 18.62 -8.51 -7.86
CA ILE A 8 17.44 -9.38 -7.94
C ILE A 8 16.90 -9.26 -9.37
N SER A 9 16.66 -10.39 -10.02
CA SER A 9 16.01 -10.45 -11.33
C SER A 9 14.69 -11.20 -11.20
N ILE A 10 13.60 -10.62 -11.71
CA ILE A 10 12.26 -11.17 -11.66
C ILE A 10 11.59 -11.12 -13.03
N THR A 11 10.58 -11.96 -13.23
CA THR A 11 9.66 -11.84 -14.38
C THR A 11 8.60 -10.75 -14.10
N ALA A 12 8.01 -10.19 -15.15
CA ALA A 12 6.95 -9.17 -15.00
C ALA A 12 5.60 -9.81 -14.60
N GLN A 13 5.55 -10.38 -13.39
CA GLN A 13 4.37 -11.03 -12.81
C GLN A 13 4.13 -10.56 -11.38
N LEU A 14 2.85 -10.34 -11.01
CA LEU A 14 2.50 -9.88 -9.66
C LEU A 14 2.91 -10.86 -8.55
N ALA A 15 3.00 -12.15 -8.85
CA ALA A 15 3.44 -13.17 -7.89
C ALA A 15 4.89 -12.98 -7.41
N GLU A 16 5.73 -12.31 -8.21
CA GLU A 16 7.13 -12.04 -7.85
C GLU A 16 7.28 -10.96 -6.76
N ILE A 17 6.26 -10.16 -6.51
CA ILE A 17 6.28 -9.10 -5.49
C ILE A 17 6.60 -9.68 -4.10
N THR A 18 6.06 -10.84 -3.77
CA THR A 18 6.36 -11.51 -2.49
C THR A 18 7.82 -11.87 -2.36
N ARG A 19 8.42 -12.41 -3.43
CA ARG A 19 9.85 -12.76 -3.45
C ARG A 19 10.74 -11.52 -3.30
N VAL A 20 10.36 -10.41 -3.94
CA VAL A 20 11.08 -9.14 -3.78
C VAL A 20 10.98 -8.64 -2.34
N ALA A 21 9.79 -8.68 -1.73
CA ALA A 21 9.60 -8.29 -0.34
C ALA A 21 10.47 -9.10 0.62
N ASP A 22 10.54 -10.42 0.45
CA ASP A 22 11.41 -11.30 1.25
C ASP A 22 12.90 -10.92 1.10
N CYS A 23 13.34 -10.57 -0.11
CA CYS A 23 14.70 -10.10 -0.38
C CYS A 23 14.99 -8.75 0.31
N VAL A 24 14.03 -7.80 0.24
CA VAL A 24 14.15 -6.47 0.89
C VAL A 24 14.25 -6.64 2.40
N GLU A 25 13.41 -7.48 3.00
CA GLU A 25 13.42 -7.76 4.43
C GLU A 25 14.74 -8.43 4.87
N SER A 26 15.18 -9.44 4.11
CA SER A 26 16.43 -10.13 4.40
C SER A 26 17.65 -9.19 4.30
N PHE A 27 17.71 -8.39 3.23
CA PHE A 27 18.73 -7.36 3.05
C PHE A 27 18.68 -6.34 4.17
N GLY A 28 17.49 -5.85 4.51
CA GLY A 28 17.27 -4.89 5.59
C GLY A 28 17.77 -5.40 6.93
N ARG A 29 17.44 -6.64 7.31
CA ARG A 29 17.96 -7.29 8.53
C ARG A 29 19.48 -7.39 8.52
N ASN A 30 20.06 -7.90 7.44
CA ASN A 30 21.52 -8.12 7.32
C ASN A 30 22.28 -6.80 7.36
N GLN A 31 21.71 -5.74 6.83
CA GLN A 31 22.31 -4.40 6.77
C GLN A 31 21.84 -3.49 7.93
N ARG A 32 21.05 -4.00 8.88
CA ARG A 32 20.52 -3.25 10.02
C ARG A 32 19.77 -1.96 9.58
N VAL A 33 19.03 -2.04 8.47
CA VAL A 33 18.16 -0.95 8.01
C VAL A 33 16.97 -0.87 8.97
N PRO A 34 16.57 0.31 9.45
CA PRO A 34 15.39 0.48 10.29
C PRO A 34 14.14 -0.09 9.62
N SER A 35 13.28 -0.77 10.38
CA SER A 35 12.08 -1.45 9.87
C SER A 35 11.13 -0.51 9.14
N HIS A 36 11.00 0.75 9.56
CA HIS A 36 10.18 1.73 8.84
C HIS A 36 10.67 1.96 7.40
N ALA A 37 12.00 2.03 7.19
CA ALA A 37 12.58 2.21 5.86
C ALA A 37 12.44 0.95 4.99
N VAL A 38 12.56 -0.24 5.61
CA VAL A 38 12.28 -1.52 4.93
C VAL A 38 10.83 -1.60 4.49
N ASN A 39 9.88 -1.22 5.36
CA ASN A 39 8.45 -1.23 5.05
C ASN A 39 8.07 -0.23 3.96
N ASP A 40 8.65 0.99 4.01
CA ASP A 40 8.45 2.00 2.98
C ASP A 40 8.97 1.50 1.63
N MET A 41 10.15 0.87 1.61
CA MET A 41 10.74 0.28 0.39
C MET A 41 9.86 -0.84 -0.17
N ASN A 42 9.30 -1.71 0.68
CA ASN A 42 8.38 -2.76 0.26
C ASN A 42 7.12 -2.19 -0.40
N VAL A 43 6.51 -1.15 0.19
CA VAL A 43 5.36 -0.47 -0.43
C VAL A 43 5.74 0.12 -1.79
N VAL A 44 6.87 0.79 -1.87
CA VAL A 44 7.32 1.47 -3.09
C VAL A 44 7.64 0.47 -4.20
N LEU A 45 8.33 -0.63 -3.88
CA LEU A 45 8.62 -1.67 -4.88
C LEU A 45 7.37 -2.42 -5.33
N ASP A 46 6.38 -2.65 -4.45
CA ASP A 46 5.06 -3.17 -4.83
C ASP A 46 4.39 -2.25 -5.87
N GLU A 47 4.38 -0.94 -5.63
CA GLU A 47 3.81 0.03 -6.57
C GLU A 47 4.53 0.07 -7.91
N ILE A 48 5.86 0.11 -7.89
CA ILE A 48 6.69 0.15 -9.12
C ILE A 48 6.49 -1.13 -9.94
N ILE A 49 6.64 -2.30 -9.32
CA ILE A 49 6.49 -3.59 -10.01
C ILE A 49 5.06 -3.78 -10.52
N SER A 50 4.05 -3.46 -9.70
CA SER A 50 2.65 -3.51 -10.12
C SER A 50 2.38 -2.62 -11.32
N ASN A 51 2.97 -1.43 -11.39
CA ASN A 51 2.83 -0.52 -12.53
C ASN A 51 3.51 -1.08 -13.78
N ILE A 52 4.72 -1.61 -13.67
CA ILE A 52 5.43 -2.25 -14.79
C ILE A 52 4.61 -3.43 -15.34
N VAL A 53 4.09 -4.30 -14.46
CA VAL A 53 3.30 -5.47 -14.85
C VAL A 53 2.00 -5.07 -15.56
N ARG A 54 1.33 -4.05 -15.08
CA ARG A 54 0.02 -3.61 -15.60
C ARG A 54 0.14 -2.75 -16.85
N TYR A 55 1.14 -1.88 -16.91
CA TYR A 55 1.22 -0.80 -17.90
C TYR A 55 2.47 -0.83 -18.76
N GLY A 56 3.47 -1.66 -18.46
CA GLY A 56 4.75 -1.72 -19.17
C GLY A 56 4.66 -2.29 -20.60
N GLY A 57 3.54 -2.91 -20.97
CA GLY A 57 3.32 -3.45 -22.30
C GLY A 57 4.01 -4.79 -22.54
N GLU A 58 4.07 -5.20 -23.81
CA GLU A 58 4.66 -6.49 -24.22
C GLU A 58 6.16 -6.56 -23.97
N SER A 59 6.87 -5.46 -24.20
CA SER A 59 8.31 -5.40 -23.97
C SER A 59 8.68 -5.65 -22.51
N ALA A 60 7.90 -5.11 -21.55
CA ALA A 60 8.11 -5.41 -20.14
C ALA A 60 7.89 -6.89 -19.81
N ARG A 61 6.93 -7.54 -20.46
CA ARG A 61 6.65 -8.98 -20.24
C ARG A 61 7.70 -9.90 -20.86
N ALA A 62 8.34 -9.45 -21.95
CA ALA A 62 9.36 -10.20 -22.66
C ALA A 62 10.75 -10.15 -22.00
N HIS A 63 10.97 -9.23 -21.07
CA HIS A 63 12.26 -9.00 -20.44
C HIS A 63 12.15 -9.04 -18.92
N PRO A 64 13.22 -9.41 -18.18
CA PRO A 64 13.23 -9.37 -16.74
C PRO A 64 13.17 -7.92 -16.22
N ILE A 65 12.59 -7.75 -15.04
CA ILE A 65 12.73 -6.55 -14.21
C ILE A 65 13.96 -6.80 -13.33
N GLU A 66 14.94 -5.91 -13.41
CA GLU A 66 16.15 -5.97 -12.59
C GLU A 66 16.05 -4.97 -11.44
N ILE A 67 16.34 -5.42 -10.23
CA ILE A 67 16.26 -4.61 -9.02
C ILE A 67 17.59 -4.72 -8.29
N ARG A 68 18.20 -3.57 -8.01
CA ARG A 68 19.43 -3.48 -7.22
C ARG A 68 19.12 -2.78 -5.90
N LEU A 69 19.23 -3.52 -4.79
CA LEU A 69 19.16 -2.93 -3.45
C LEU A 69 20.56 -2.54 -3.00
N GLY A 70 20.68 -1.38 -2.36
CA GLY A 70 21.95 -0.88 -1.86
C GLY A 70 21.83 -0.15 -0.54
N ARG A 71 22.87 -0.26 0.31
CA ARG A 71 23.05 0.56 1.51
C ARG A 71 24.42 1.21 1.52
N THR A 72 24.47 2.54 1.66
CA THR A 72 25.69 3.32 1.83
C THR A 72 25.48 4.32 2.95
N GLY A 73 26.12 4.10 4.09
CA GLY A 73 25.85 4.86 5.31
C GLY A 73 24.39 4.73 5.72
N ASP A 74 23.71 5.86 5.89
CA ASP A 74 22.27 5.91 6.22
C ASP A 74 21.35 5.90 4.99
N ARG A 75 21.90 5.81 3.78
CA ARG A 75 21.11 5.77 2.55
C ARG A 75 20.78 4.33 2.18
N PHE A 76 19.49 3.99 2.20
CA PHE A 76 18.92 2.74 1.68
C PHE A 76 18.24 3.02 0.34
N SER A 77 18.59 2.30 -0.71
CA SER A 77 18.13 2.57 -2.07
C SER A 77 17.76 1.30 -2.84
N ALA A 78 16.87 1.48 -3.82
CA ALA A 78 16.58 0.51 -4.85
C ALA A 78 16.67 1.18 -6.23
N GLU A 79 17.38 0.55 -7.16
CA GLU A 79 17.36 0.88 -8.58
C GLU A 79 16.57 -0.20 -9.31
N VAL A 80 15.51 0.19 -10.02
CA VAL A 80 14.65 -0.70 -10.78
C VAL A 80 14.84 -0.42 -12.26
N ARG A 81 15.13 -1.46 -13.03
CA ARG A 81 15.33 -1.40 -14.49
C ARG A 81 14.29 -2.28 -15.18
N ASP A 82 13.59 -1.72 -16.15
CA ASP A 82 12.66 -2.44 -17.00
C ASP A 82 12.69 -1.95 -18.45
N ARG A 83 12.23 -2.78 -19.39
CA ARG A 83 12.12 -2.42 -20.81
C ARG A 83 10.68 -2.12 -21.24
N GLY A 84 9.85 -1.69 -20.33
CA GLY A 84 8.48 -1.29 -20.63
C GLY A 84 8.37 0.06 -21.34
N ILE A 85 7.12 0.45 -21.53
CA ILE A 85 6.78 1.79 -22.06
C ILE A 85 7.44 2.86 -21.20
N PRO A 86 8.03 3.92 -21.81
CA PRO A 86 8.60 5.03 -21.04
C PRO A 86 7.57 5.66 -20.11
N PHE A 87 7.90 5.73 -18.83
CA PHE A 87 7.03 6.36 -17.84
C PHE A 87 7.89 7.02 -16.74
N ASP A 88 7.81 8.34 -16.68
CA ASP A 88 8.50 9.13 -15.64
C ASP A 88 7.55 9.41 -14.47
N PRO A 89 7.67 8.68 -13.34
CA PRO A 89 6.83 8.92 -12.18
C PRO A 89 7.13 10.26 -11.48
N VAL A 90 8.27 10.90 -11.79
CA VAL A 90 8.65 12.20 -11.21
C VAL A 90 7.98 13.34 -11.96
N ALA A 91 8.01 13.32 -13.29
CA ALA A 91 7.41 14.34 -14.14
C ALA A 91 5.87 14.15 -14.31
N HIS A 92 5.34 12.97 -13.99
CA HIS A 92 3.91 12.70 -14.19
C HIS A 92 3.03 13.64 -13.39
N VAL A 93 2.18 14.40 -14.10
CA VAL A 93 1.20 15.30 -13.48
C VAL A 93 0.03 14.47 -12.96
N ILE A 94 -0.18 14.48 -11.66
CA ILE A 94 -1.32 13.82 -11.02
C ILE A 94 -2.48 14.79 -11.07
N PRO A 95 -3.57 14.49 -11.81
CA PRO A 95 -4.74 15.36 -11.84
C PRO A 95 -5.37 15.42 -10.44
N PRO A 96 -5.96 16.59 -10.06
CA PRO A 96 -6.65 16.71 -8.79
C PRO A 96 -7.77 15.66 -8.69
N PRO A 97 -8.12 15.21 -7.49
CA PRO A 97 -9.22 14.28 -7.26
C PRO A 97 -10.48 14.83 -7.90
N ARG A 98 -11.12 14.06 -8.76
CA ARG A 98 -12.42 14.47 -9.34
C ARG A 98 -13.51 14.23 -8.31
N PRO A 99 -14.52 15.13 -8.21
CA PRO A 99 -15.63 14.98 -7.28
C PRO A 99 -16.56 13.80 -7.61
N ASP A 100 -16.32 13.11 -8.73
CA ASP A 100 -17.06 11.92 -9.12
C ASP A 100 -16.67 10.73 -8.23
N ARG A 101 -17.46 10.52 -7.17
CA ARG A 101 -17.32 9.42 -6.18
C ARG A 101 -17.40 8.01 -6.81
N GLN A 102 -17.75 7.89 -8.09
CA GLN A 102 -17.91 6.60 -8.76
C GLN A 102 -16.62 6.05 -9.35
N LYS A 103 -15.57 6.86 -9.51
CA LYS A 103 -14.31 6.43 -10.13
C LYS A 103 -13.32 5.96 -9.08
N THR A 104 -12.77 4.77 -9.31
CA THR A 104 -11.65 4.23 -8.55
C THR A 104 -10.49 5.23 -8.58
N PRO A 105 -9.89 5.57 -7.42
CA PRO A 105 -8.74 6.46 -7.38
C PRO A 105 -7.60 5.95 -8.26
N GLY A 106 -7.16 6.78 -9.20
CA GLY A 106 -5.99 6.50 -10.03
C GLY A 106 -4.73 7.15 -9.47
N ASN A 107 -3.56 6.71 -9.94
CA ASN A 107 -2.25 7.30 -9.60
C ASN A 107 -1.83 7.24 -8.11
N LEU A 108 -2.53 6.47 -7.26
CA LEU A 108 -2.19 6.32 -5.85
C LEU A 108 -0.76 5.82 -5.66
N GLY A 109 -0.33 4.85 -6.48
CA GLY A 109 1.01 4.29 -6.40
C GLY A 109 2.12 5.33 -6.59
N ILE A 110 1.93 6.25 -7.56
CA ILE A 110 2.89 7.35 -7.81
C ILE A 110 2.94 8.31 -6.62
N LEU A 111 1.79 8.64 -6.05
CA LEU A 111 1.73 9.48 -4.83
C LEU A 111 2.50 8.83 -3.68
N PHE A 112 2.34 7.51 -3.49
CA PHE A 112 3.03 6.78 -2.44
C PHE A 112 4.54 6.71 -2.67
N VAL A 113 4.98 6.45 -3.90
CA VAL A 113 6.41 6.49 -4.24
C VAL A 113 7.03 7.84 -3.87
N ARG A 114 6.36 8.94 -4.24
CA ARG A 114 6.85 10.30 -3.95
C ARG A 114 6.78 10.66 -2.47
N ALA A 115 5.79 10.17 -1.74
CA ALA A 115 5.58 10.52 -0.32
C ALA A 115 6.46 9.70 0.63
N LEU A 116 6.78 8.46 0.27
CA LEU A 116 7.52 7.55 1.14
C LEU A 116 9.03 7.61 0.93
N MET A 117 9.50 8.09 -0.24
CA MET A 117 10.93 8.17 -0.55
C MET A 117 11.45 9.61 -0.46
N ASP A 118 12.68 9.75 0.04
CA ASP A 118 13.36 11.03 0.12
C ASP A 118 13.97 11.43 -1.23
N GLU A 119 14.24 10.46 -2.09
CA GLU A 119 14.80 10.65 -3.41
C GLU A 119 14.11 9.72 -4.41
N VAL A 120 13.64 10.31 -5.52
CA VAL A 120 13.10 9.58 -6.67
C VAL A 120 13.72 10.19 -7.92
N ARG A 121 14.43 9.38 -8.70
CA ARG A 121 15.05 9.81 -9.98
C ARG A 121 14.70 8.84 -11.07
N TYR A 122 14.28 9.36 -12.21
CA TYR A 122 14.01 8.59 -13.40
C TYR A 122 14.93 9.03 -14.54
N LYS A 123 15.35 8.05 -15.33
CA LYS A 123 16.00 8.26 -16.62
C LYS A 123 15.65 7.12 -17.58
N ARG A 124 15.73 7.40 -18.88
CA ARG A 124 15.64 6.40 -19.93
C ARG A 124 17.00 6.20 -20.58
N GLU A 125 17.50 4.98 -20.60
CA GLU A 125 18.79 4.61 -21.21
C GLU A 125 18.55 3.46 -22.19
N ASN A 126 18.81 3.66 -23.48
CA ASN A 126 18.76 2.58 -24.49
C ASN A 126 17.53 1.66 -24.35
N GLU A 127 16.33 2.19 -24.44
CA GLU A 127 15.05 1.47 -24.28
C GLU A 127 14.76 0.93 -22.86
N THR A 128 15.61 1.17 -21.90
CA THR A 128 15.45 0.74 -20.52
C THR A 128 15.03 1.92 -19.65
N ASN A 129 13.94 1.77 -18.90
CA ASN A 129 13.59 2.64 -17.80
C ASN A 129 14.51 2.34 -16.64
N VAL A 130 15.06 3.38 -16.02
CA VAL A 130 15.89 3.27 -14.82
C VAL A 130 15.28 4.19 -13.77
N LEU A 131 14.65 3.61 -12.75
CA LEU A 131 14.05 4.33 -11.63
C LEU A 131 14.86 4.07 -10.37
N LEU A 132 15.45 5.11 -9.82
CA LEU A 132 16.16 5.08 -8.54
C LEU A 132 15.25 5.68 -7.46
N VAL A 133 15.06 4.95 -6.39
CA VAL A 133 14.38 5.40 -5.17
C VAL A 133 15.34 5.24 -3.99
N ALA A 134 15.32 6.20 -3.07
CA ALA A 134 16.13 6.08 -1.88
C ALA A 134 15.45 6.74 -0.67
N LYS A 135 15.77 6.18 0.50
CA LYS A 135 15.31 6.65 1.80
C LYS A 135 16.48 6.77 2.76
N THR A 136 16.47 7.85 3.53
CA THR A 136 17.41 8.02 4.64
C THR A 136 16.98 7.13 5.80
N ALA A 137 17.80 6.16 6.10
CA ALA A 137 17.56 5.16 7.14
C ALA A 137 18.34 5.55 8.42
N ALA A 138 18.20 6.79 8.87
CA ALA A 138 18.83 7.28 10.09
C ALA A 138 18.14 6.69 11.32
N GLY A 139 18.95 6.18 12.28
CA GLY A 139 18.50 5.62 13.54
C GLY A 139 18.60 4.10 13.60
N LEU A 140 18.95 3.61 14.78
CA LEU A 140 18.91 2.19 15.12
C LEU A 140 17.49 1.86 15.60
N GLY A 141 16.59 1.59 14.68
CA GLY A 141 15.22 1.20 14.99
C GLY A 141 15.04 -0.30 14.85
N THR A 142 15.04 -1.04 15.93
CA THR A 142 14.63 -2.45 16.00
C THR A 142 13.14 -2.60 16.32
N LEU A 143 12.30 -1.75 15.80
CA LEU A 143 10.87 -2.01 15.85
C LEU A 143 10.59 -3.13 14.85
N GLU A 144 10.51 -4.35 15.35
CA GLU A 144 9.99 -5.47 14.56
C GLU A 144 8.56 -5.15 14.18
N VAL A 145 8.30 -5.05 12.88
CA VAL A 145 6.92 -4.97 12.41
C VAL A 145 6.36 -6.38 12.48
N PRO A 146 5.24 -6.58 13.18
CA PRO A 146 4.63 -7.89 13.26
C PRO A 146 4.28 -8.41 11.86
N PRO A 147 4.33 -9.71 11.62
CA PRO A 147 3.89 -10.29 10.38
C PRO A 147 2.42 -9.91 10.11
N PHE A 148 2.07 -9.78 8.84
CA PHE A 148 0.69 -9.46 8.48
C PHE A 148 -0.30 -10.45 9.10
N GLY A 149 -1.33 -9.92 9.74
CA GLY A 149 -2.39 -10.69 10.36
C GLY A 149 -3.73 -9.98 10.27
N ILE A 150 -4.79 -10.78 10.27
CA ILE A 150 -6.18 -10.32 10.31
C ILE A 150 -6.87 -11.06 11.46
N GLU A 151 -7.40 -10.30 12.39
CA GLU A 151 -8.25 -10.83 13.46
C GLU A 151 -9.65 -10.28 13.28
N THR A 152 -10.66 -11.16 13.41
CA THR A 152 -12.04 -10.76 13.19
C THR A 152 -12.88 -11.15 14.39
N THR A 153 -13.64 -10.19 14.92
CA THR A 153 -14.66 -10.41 15.94
C THR A 153 -16.02 -9.92 15.43
N ARG A 154 -17.10 -10.55 15.89
CA ARG A 154 -18.47 -10.18 15.52
C ARG A 154 -19.21 -9.70 16.79
N PRO A 155 -19.41 -8.38 16.94
CA PRO A 155 -20.19 -7.83 18.04
C PRO A 155 -21.67 -8.24 17.98
N ASP A 156 -22.19 -8.42 16.74
CA ASP A 156 -23.55 -8.86 16.46
C ASP A 156 -23.63 -9.54 15.08
N ALA A 157 -24.82 -9.96 14.66
CA ALA A 157 -25.03 -10.71 13.41
C ALA A 157 -24.71 -9.87 12.14
N GLN A 158 -24.85 -8.55 12.20
CA GLN A 158 -24.69 -7.66 11.05
C GLN A 158 -23.39 -6.83 11.11
N SER A 159 -22.63 -6.92 12.19
CA SER A 159 -21.42 -6.14 12.42
C SER A 159 -20.19 -7.02 12.59
N ALA A 160 -19.04 -6.55 12.07
CA ALA A 160 -17.73 -7.16 12.28
C ALA A 160 -16.67 -6.09 12.59
N LEU A 161 -15.74 -6.45 13.48
CA LEU A 161 -14.50 -5.72 13.71
C LEU A 161 -13.35 -6.53 13.14
N VAL A 162 -12.59 -5.94 12.22
CA VAL A 162 -11.45 -6.52 11.53
C VAL A 162 -10.19 -5.77 11.95
N ALA A 163 -9.39 -6.35 12.83
CA ALA A 163 -8.12 -5.77 13.26
C ALA A 163 -7.01 -6.23 12.30
N LEU A 164 -6.28 -5.26 11.75
CA LEU A 164 -5.16 -5.50 10.85
C LEU A 164 -3.84 -5.19 11.57
N ARG A 165 -2.84 -6.05 11.37
CA ARG A 165 -1.48 -5.83 11.83
C ARG A 165 -0.46 -6.03 10.71
N GLY A 166 0.71 -5.41 10.85
CA GLY A 166 1.81 -5.53 9.89
C GLY A 166 1.65 -4.63 8.67
N VAL A 167 2.05 -5.11 7.50
CA VAL A 167 2.10 -4.33 6.26
C VAL A 167 1.08 -4.89 5.25
N LEU A 168 0.22 -4.01 4.73
CA LEU A 168 -0.79 -4.36 3.74
C LEU A 168 -0.28 -4.07 2.32
N VAL A 169 0.43 -5.04 1.74
CA VAL A 169 1.08 -4.97 0.41
C VAL A 169 0.90 -6.27 -0.35
N GLY A 170 1.20 -6.29 -1.63
CA GLY A 170 1.32 -7.50 -2.46
C GLY A 170 0.19 -8.51 -2.21
N THR A 171 0.55 -9.72 -1.80
CA THR A 171 -0.40 -10.81 -1.55
C THR A 171 -1.29 -10.60 -0.32
N THR A 172 -0.89 -9.74 0.62
CA THR A 172 -1.65 -9.52 1.86
C THR A 172 -2.98 -8.80 1.61
N HIS A 173 -3.06 -7.92 0.60
CA HIS A 173 -4.33 -7.28 0.22
C HIS A 173 -5.36 -8.29 -0.33
N THR A 174 -4.91 -9.39 -0.93
CA THR A 174 -5.80 -10.47 -1.39
C THR A 174 -6.45 -11.17 -0.20
N LYS A 175 -5.69 -11.47 0.85
CA LYS A 175 -6.22 -12.06 2.09
C LYS A 175 -7.26 -11.14 2.74
N LEU A 176 -6.98 -9.84 2.80
CA LEU A 176 -7.96 -8.87 3.32
C LEU A 176 -9.22 -8.84 2.47
N ARG A 177 -9.10 -8.79 1.14
CA ARG A 177 -10.23 -8.79 0.22
C ARG A 177 -11.11 -10.02 0.39
N GLU A 178 -10.51 -11.21 0.51
CA GLU A 178 -11.23 -12.46 0.71
C GLU A 178 -11.96 -12.47 2.04
N GLN A 179 -11.30 -12.04 3.13
CA GLN A 179 -11.92 -11.95 4.45
C GLN A 179 -13.12 -11.00 4.45
N LEU A 180 -12.97 -9.79 3.91
CA LEU A 180 -14.05 -8.80 3.85
C LEU A 180 -15.22 -9.30 2.97
N ARG A 181 -14.92 -9.97 1.84
CA ARG A 181 -15.95 -10.59 1.00
C ARG A 181 -16.71 -11.66 1.76
N THR A 182 -16.03 -12.57 2.44
CA THR A 182 -16.66 -13.63 3.24
C THR A 182 -17.59 -13.06 4.32
N LEU A 183 -17.21 -11.97 4.96
CA LEU A 183 -18.06 -11.30 5.94
C LEU A 183 -19.33 -10.74 5.28
N ILE A 184 -19.20 -10.03 4.17
CA ILE A 184 -20.34 -9.46 3.43
C ILE A 184 -21.27 -10.58 2.92
N ASP A 185 -20.71 -11.64 2.33
CA ASP A 185 -21.47 -12.79 1.83
C ASP A 185 -22.23 -13.52 2.96
N SER A 186 -21.75 -13.40 4.22
CA SER A 186 -22.44 -13.95 5.42
C SER A 186 -23.46 -13.00 6.06
N GLY A 187 -23.80 -11.86 5.40
CA GLY A 187 -24.82 -10.92 5.85
C GLY A 187 -24.30 -9.78 6.74
N VAL A 188 -22.98 -9.64 6.90
CA VAL A 188 -22.39 -8.49 7.59
C VAL A 188 -22.47 -7.26 6.68
N VAL A 189 -23.08 -6.19 7.17
CA VAL A 189 -23.23 -4.93 6.44
C VAL A 189 -22.47 -3.78 7.12
N ASN A 190 -22.04 -3.94 8.37
CA ASN A 190 -21.31 -2.95 9.13
C ASN A 190 -19.93 -3.49 9.49
N ILE A 191 -18.87 -2.85 9.01
CA ILE A 191 -17.49 -3.30 9.25
C ILE A 191 -16.68 -2.16 9.85
N ILE A 192 -15.99 -2.46 10.96
CA ILE A 192 -14.94 -1.63 11.52
C ILE A 192 -13.60 -2.25 11.11
N VAL A 193 -12.70 -1.45 10.54
CA VAL A 193 -11.30 -1.86 10.31
C VAL A 193 -10.41 -1.11 11.27
N ASP A 194 -9.79 -1.84 12.18
CA ASP A 194 -8.84 -1.28 13.14
C ASP A 194 -7.43 -1.35 12.58
N LEU A 195 -6.80 -0.18 12.49
CA LEU A 195 -5.49 0.05 11.89
C LEU A 195 -4.39 0.33 12.95
N ALA A 196 -4.65 0.07 14.24
CA ALA A 196 -3.73 0.36 15.34
C ALA A 196 -2.35 -0.28 15.14
N GLU A 197 -2.30 -1.52 14.63
CA GLU A 197 -1.06 -2.26 14.40
C GLU A 197 -0.68 -2.35 12.91
N THR A 198 -1.33 -1.55 12.05
CA THR A 198 -1.04 -1.48 10.62
C THR A 198 0.11 -0.52 10.38
N ALA A 199 1.28 -1.07 10.06
CA ALA A 199 2.49 -0.26 9.87
C ALA A 199 2.47 0.53 8.54
N ARG A 200 1.98 -0.07 7.44
CA ARG A 200 1.92 0.52 6.10
C ARG A 200 0.77 -0.08 5.29
N ILE A 201 0.28 0.70 4.33
CA ILE A 201 -0.73 0.28 3.36
C ILE A 201 -0.28 0.72 1.97
N ALA A 202 -0.21 -0.22 1.01
CA ALA A 202 -0.01 0.08 -0.41
C ALA A 202 -1.33 0.49 -1.09
N SER A 203 -1.26 1.02 -2.30
CA SER A 203 -2.44 1.44 -3.09
C SER A 203 -3.43 0.29 -3.31
N SER A 204 -2.94 -0.93 -3.45
CA SER A 204 -3.76 -2.14 -3.55
C SER A 204 -4.64 -2.37 -2.32
N GLY A 205 -4.10 -2.13 -1.12
CA GLY A 205 -4.84 -2.18 0.15
C GLY A 205 -5.90 -1.08 0.26
N PHE A 206 -5.56 0.15 -0.14
CA PHE A 206 -6.54 1.25 -0.22
C PHE A 206 -7.70 0.91 -1.15
N LEU A 207 -7.41 0.31 -2.32
CA LEU A 207 -8.45 -0.09 -3.26
C LEU A 207 -9.38 -1.16 -2.70
N VAL A 208 -8.86 -2.09 -1.89
CA VAL A 208 -9.69 -3.07 -1.19
C VAL A 208 -10.65 -2.38 -0.23
N LEU A 209 -10.15 -1.48 0.63
CA LEU A 209 -10.98 -0.72 1.57
C LEU A 209 -12.04 0.13 0.85
N PHE A 210 -11.63 0.84 -0.22
CA PHE A 210 -12.53 1.67 -1.01
C PHE A 210 -13.67 0.86 -1.66
N ARG A 211 -13.35 -0.28 -2.29
CA ARG A 211 -14.36 -1.16 -2.90
C ARG A 211 -15.28 -1.78 -1.86
N THR A 212 -14.74 -2.14 -0.70
CA THR A 212 -15.51 -2.68 0.41
C THR A 212 -16.50 -1.64 0.94
N ARG A 213 -16.06 -0.40 1.17
CA ARG A 213 -16.94 0.69 1.57
C ARG A 213 -18.10 0.84 0.57
N ARG A 214 -17.80 0.97 -0.71
CA ARG A 214 -18.84 1.11 -1.74
C ARG A 214 -19.84 -0.05 -1.72
N ARG A 215 -19.33 -1.29 -1.56
CA ARG A 215 -20.20 -2.46 -1.50
C ARG A 215 -21.11 -2.44 -0.26
N LEU A 216 -20.60 -2.00 0.87
CA LEU A 216 -21.40 -1.84 2.09
C LEU A 216 -22.42 -0.71 1.95
N ASP A 217 -22.05 0.43 1.35
CA ASP A 217 -22.97 1.54 1.07
C ASP A 217 -24.18 1.07 0.20
N GLU A 218 -23.92 0.24 -0.84
CA GLU A 218 -24.98 -0.37 -1.67
C GLU A 218 -25.93 -1.30 -0.87
N LEU A 219 -25.44 -1.88 0.22
CA LEU A 219 -26.20 -2.76 1.11
C LEU A 219 -26.87 -2.01 2.28
N GLY A 220 -26.78 -0.69 2.30
CA GLY A 220 -27.27 0.16 3.40
C GLY A 220 -26.45 0.03 4.68
N GLY A 221 -25.21 -0.43 4.57
CA GLY A 221 -24.29 -0.60 5.67
C GLY A 221 -23.16 0.45 5.69
N ARG A 222 -22.08 0.19 6.47
CA ARG A 222 -20.98 1.14 6.65
C ARG A 222 -19.62 0.48 6.82
N LEU A 223 -18.59 1.19 6.36
CA LEU A 223 -17.19 0.95 6.71
C LEU A 223 -16.67 2.09 7.58
N VAL A 224 -16.18 1.79 8.78
CA VAL A 224 -15.52 2.75 9.67
C VAL A 224 -14.08 2.30 9.88
N LEU A 225 -13.12 3.22 9.72
CA LEU A 225 -11.71 2.99 10.01
C LEU A 225 -11.38 3.58 11.38
N CYS A 226 -10.65 2.86 12.23
CA CYS A 226 -10.22 3.41 13.52
C CYS A 226 -8.74 3.19 13.79
N ASN A 227 -8.20 3.98 14.73
CA ASN A 227 -6.80 3.92 15.17
C ASN A 227 -5.75 3.97 14.05
N PRO A 228 -5.87 4.75 12.97
CA PRO A 228 -4.84 4.76 11.94
C PRO A 228 -3.52 5.28 12.51
N GLN A 229 -2.42 4.56 12.28
CA GLN A 229 -1.09 5.07 12.58
C GLN A 229 -0.83 6.38 11.81
N PRO A 230 -0.03 7.33 12.34
CA PRO A 230 0.18 8.63 11.70
C PRO A 230 0.56 8.55 10.23
N VAL A 231 1.49 7.64 9.88
CA VAL A 231 1.90 7.43 8.49
C VAL A 231 0.77 6.90 7.61
N VAL A 232 -0.05 5.99 8.12
CA VAL A 232 -1.22 5.46 7.40
C VAL A 232 -2.23 6.59 7.17
N ARG A 233 -2.48 7.42 8.18
CA ARG A 233 -3.34 8.60 8.06
C ARG A 233 -2.83 9.58 7.01
N THR A 234 -1.53 9.88 7.01
CA THR A 234 -0.90 10.74 6.00
C THR A 234 -1.11 10.18 4.59
N LEU A 235 -1.02 8.85 4.40
CA LEU A 235 -1.30 8.25 3.09
C LEU A 235 -2.76 8.47 2.64
N PHE A 236 -3.74 8.43 3.55
CA PHE A 236 -5.14 8.80 3.23
C PHE A 236 -5.28 10.29 2.87
N GLU A 237 -4.54 11.17 3.54
CA GLU A 237 -4.55 12.61 3.27
C GLU A 237 -3.99 12.92 1.87
N ILE A 238 -2.79 12.45 1.56
CA ILE A 238 -2.13 12.71 0.26
C ILE A 238 -2.83 12.02 -0.92
N SER A 239 -3.53 10.91 -0.68
CA SER A 239 -4.32 10.23 -1.70
C SER A 239 -5.61 10.96 -2.06
N GLY A 240 -6.01 11.98 -1.28
CA GLY A 240 -7.29 12.67 -1.40
C GLY A 240 -8.50 11.82 -0.95
N LEU A 241 -8.25 10.68 -0.32
CA LEU A 241 -9.30 9.74 0.11
C LEU A 241 -9.75 9.92 1.56
N LEU A 242 -9.16 10.87 2.30
CA LEU A 242 -9.53 11.07 3.70
C LEU A 242 -11.03 11.32 3.87
N GLY A 243 -11.62 12.16 3.01
CA GLY A 243 -13.06 12.46 3.00
C GLY A 243 -13.96 11.33 2.49
N GLU A 244 -13.37 10.30 1.90
CA GLU A 244 -14.11 9.14 1.42
C GLU A 244 -14.41 8.10 2.52
N PHE A 245 -13.75 8.20 3.67
CA PHE A 245 -13.90 7.25 4.76
C PHE A 245 -14.34 7.93 6.06
N THR A 246 -15.12 7.23 6.84
CA THR A 246 -15.40 7.61 8.23
C THR A 246 -14.26 7.11 9.12
N PHE A 247 -13.62 8.05 9.82
CA PHE A 247 -12.57 7.74 10.79
C PHE A 247 -13.10 7.92 12.22
N ALA A 248 -12.73 6.99 13.09
CA ALA A 248 -12.98 7.06 14.52
C ALA A 248 -11.65 7.02 15.30
N PRO A 249 -11.56 7.68 16.46
CA PRO A 249 -10.34 7.69 17.25
C PRO A 249 -9.99 6.31 17.84
N ASP A 250 -11.00 5.50 18.15
CA ASP A 250 -10.87 4.18 18.74
C ASP A 250 -12.02 3.24 18.34
N ARG A 251 -11.96 1.99 18.83
CA ARG A 251 -12.98 0.96 18.56
C ARG A 251 -14.37 1.32 19.10
N ASP A 252 -14.43 1.94 20.28
CA ASP A 252 -15.70 2.30 20.92
C ASP A 252 -16.40 3.41 20.15
N ALA A 253 -15.66 4.44 19.77
CA ALA A 253 -16.18 5.49 18.90
C ALA A 253 -16.60 4.96 17.52
N ALA A 254 -15.88 3.97 16.98
CA ALA A 254 -16.24 3.31 15.71
C ALA A 254 -17.55 2.54 15.84
N LEU A 255 -17.75 1.80 16.94
CA LEU A 255 -19.01 1.11 17.23
C LEU A 255 -20.18 2.11 17.39
N GLN A 256 -19.94 3.25 18.02
CA GLN A 256 -20.95 4.32 18.12
C GLN A 256 -21.27 4.92 16.76
N ALA A 257 -20.26 5.11 15.89
CA ALA A 257 -20.46 5.62 14.53
C ALA A 257 -21.32 4.69 13.67
N LEU A 258 -21.22 3.38 13.86
CA LEU A 258 -22.08 2.41 13.15
C LEU A 258 -23.57 2.54 13.55
N ARG A 259 -23.86 2.96 14.79
CA ARG A 259 -25.23 3.08 15.34
C ARG A 259 -25.94 4.38 14.94
N LYS A 260 -25.22 5.38 14.45
CA LYS A 260 -25.84 6.64 13.99
C LYS A 260 -26.67 6.38 12.75
N PRO A 261 -27.86 7.03 12.58
CA PRO A 261 -28.60 6.97 11.34
C PRO A 261 -27.74 7.37 10.12
N LEU A 262 -27.99 6.76 8.96
CA LEU A 262 -27.38 7.22 7.70
C LEU A 262 -27.93 8.63 7.42
N ASP A 263 -27.05 9.63 7.26
CA ASP A 263 -27.48 10.88 6.64
C ASP A 263 -28.01 10.54 5.24
N PRO A 264 -29.20 11.03 4.86
CA PRO A 264 -29.71 10.77 3.53
C PRO A 264 -28.71 11.25 2.49
N LEU A 265 -28.44 10.40 1.49
CA LEU A 265 -27.59 10.76 0.34
C LEU A 265 -28.09 12.09 -0.21
N PRO A 266 -27.20 13.09 -0.43
CA PRO A 266 -27.58 14.29 -1.14
C PRO A 266 -28.06 13.89 -2.54
N ALA A 267 -29.23 14.37 -2.90
CA ALA A 267 -29.91 14.12 -4.18
C ALA A 267 -29.09 14.59 -5.38
#